data_905b1b3d6f0d51a81ed108f0c4a3ba4e
#
_entry.id   905b1b3d6f0d51a81ed108f0c4a3ba4e
#
_cell.length_a   1.000
_cell.length_b   1.000
_cell.length_c   1.000
_cell.angle_alpha   90.00
_cell.angle_beta   90.00
_cell.angle_gamma   90.00
#
_symmetry.space_group_name_H-M   'P 1'
#
loop_
_entity.id
_entity.type
_entity.pdbx_description
1 polymer ?
#
loop_
_entity_poly.entity_id
_entity_poly.type
_entity_poly.pdbx_seq_one_letter_code
_entity_poly.pdbx_strand_id
1 'polypeptide(L)'
;AQTAASFADAQPLLLTTSASLAALNQRLESPIGMDRFRTNLVVNNTVADIEDAWQKIRIGACELEVAYPCERCVLTTIDPVTLQRHPQQEPLRTLAQYRRLEGASVGFGINLTVIKGGMISLNDSVEILV
;
A
#
# COMPACT_ATOMS: atom_id res chain seq x y z
N ALA A 1 11.57 -1.24 -19.27
CA ALA A 1 10.60 -1.06 -18.20
C ALA A 1 10.01 0.34 -18.25
N GLN A 2 8.75 0.45 -17.92
CA GLN A 2 8.08 1.73 -17.91
C GLN A 2 8.45 2.48 -16.62
N THR A 3 8.99 3.71 -16.78
CA THR A 3 9.43 4.52 -15.64
C THR A 3 8.45 5.63 -15.28
N ALA A 4 7.39 5.80 -16.06
CA ALA A 4 6.36 6.80 -15.84
C ALA A 4 5.01 6.26 -16.27
N ALA A 5 3.96 6.75 -15.63
CA ALA A 5 2.60 6.39 -15.99
C ALA A 5 1.68 7.61 -15.84
N SER A 6 0.64 7.64 -16.66
CA SER A 6 -0.37 8.69 -16.63
C SER A 6 -1.56 8.17 -15.86
N PHE A 7 -2.03 8.98 -14.88
CA PHE A 7 -3.18 8.65 -14.06
C PHE A 7 -4.30 9.66 -14.29
N ALA A 8 -5.51 9.15 -14.42
CA ALA A 8 -6.72 9.95 -14.58
C ALA A 8 -7.76 9.41 -13.59
N ASP A 9 -8.84 10.16 -13.42
CA ASP A 9 -9.93 9.73 -12.57
C ASP A 9 -10.56 8.49 -13.08
N ALA A 10 -10.43 7.41 -12.36
CA ALA A 10 -11.00 6.14 -12.71
C ALA A 10 -11.15 5.30 -11.46
N GLN A 11 -10.31 4.31 -11.30
CA GLN A 11 -10.38 3.40 -10.18
C GLN A 11 -9.52 3.90 -9.04
N PRO A 12 -9.86 3.57 -7.78
CA PRO A 12 -8.97 3.85 -6.66
C PRO A 12 -7.61 3.19 -6.87
N LEU A 13 -6.57 3.87 -6.43
CA LEU A 13 -5.20 3.36 -6.48
C LEU A 13 -4.77 2.94 -5.08
N LEU A 14 -4.10 1.81 -4.99
CA LEU A 14 -3.52 1.37 -3.73
C LEU A 14 -2.11 1.90 -3.59
N LEU A 15 -1.84 2.58 -2.48
CA LEU A 15 -0.51 3.04 -2.14
C LEU A 15 -0.03 2.34 -0.87
N THR A 16 1.18 1.82 -0.91
CA THR A 16 1.87 1.26 0.25
C THR A 16 3.24 1.91 0.38
N THR A 17 3.87 1.75 1.53
CA THR A 17 5.20 2.33 1.76
C THR A 17 6.20 1.24 2.12
N SER A 18 7.46 1.49 1.79
CA SER A 18 8.54 0.55 2.09
C SER A 18 8.76 0.39 3.58
N ALA A 19 8.61 1.45 4.36
CA ALA A 19 8.78 1.38 5.81
C ALA A 19 7.68 0.54 6.47
N SER A 20 6.45 0.63 5.97
CA SER A 20 5.35 -0.20 6.48
C SER A 20 5.59 -1.67 6.21
N LEU A 21 6.11 -2.01 5.03
CA LEU A 21 6.48 -3.39 4.73
C LEU A 21 7.63 -3.87 5.62
N ALA A 22 8.64 -3.03 5.82
CA ALA A 22 9.77 -3.39 6.68
C ALA A 22 9.31 -3.65 8.13
N ALA A 23 8.40 -2.83 8.64
CA ALA A 23 7.85 -3.02 9.99
C ALA A 23 7.06 -4.32 10.09
N LEU A 24 6.29 -4.65 9.06
CA LEU A 24 5.57 -5.92 9.02
C LEU A 24 6.55 -7.09 9.01
N ASN A 25 7.56 -7.02 8.16
CA ASN A 25 8.53 -8.09 8.01
C ASN A 25 9.34 -8.35 9.28
N GLN A 26 9.55 -7.32 10.12
CA GLN A 26 10.18 -7.48 11.42
C GLN A 26 9.34 -8.33 12.37
N ARG A 27 8.04 -8.40 12.14
CA ARG A 27 7.10 -9.17 12.96
C ARG A 27 6.85 -10.56 12.40
N LEU A 28 7.25 -10.83 11.16
CA LEU A 28 7.05 -12.11 10.51
C LEU A 28 8.25 -13.02 10.75
N GLU A 29 7.97 -14.31 10.84
CA GLU A 29 9.04 -15.34 10.93
C GLU A 29 9.88 -15.34 9.65
N SER A 30 9.22 -15.23 8.48
CA SER A 30 9.89 -15.14 7.19
C SER A 30 9.38 -13.91 6.45
N PRO A 31 10.27 -13.07 5.90
CA PRO A 31 9.85 -11.86 5.21
C PRO A 31 9.12 -12.17 3.91
N ILE A 32 8.23 -11.25 3.52
CA ILE A 32 7.49 -11.32 2.26
C ILE A 32 7.79 -10.07 1.44
N GLY A 33 7.50 -10.15 0.14
CA GLY A 33 7.67 -9.03 -0.77
C GLY A 33 6.41 -8.17 -0.86
N MET A 34 6.58 -6.98 -1.41
CA MET A 34 5.48 -6.05 -1.64
C MET A 34 4.46 -6.61 -2.63
N ASP A 35 4.86 -7.56 -3.48
CA ASP A 35 3.98 -8.17 -4.47
C ASP A 35 2.78 -8.90 -3.86
N ARG A 36 2.84 -9.27 -2.57
CA ARG A 36 1.69 -9.84 -1.88
C ARG A 36 0.50 -8.89 -1.83
N PHE A 37 0.73 -7.59 -1.90
CA PHE A 37 -0.30 -6.59 -1.69
C PHE A 37 -0.86 -6.00 -2.98
N ARG A 38 -0.28 -6.32 -4.13
CA ARG A 38 -0.74 -5.88 -5.46
C ARG A 38 -0.87 -4.37 -5.55
N THR A 39 0.15 -3.69 -5.10
CA THR A 39 0.18 -2.24 -4.96
C THR A 39 0.36 -1.53 -6.30
N ASN A 40 -0.37 -0.43 -6.50
CA ASN A 40 -0.20 0.43 -7.67
C ASN A 40 0.98 1.38 -7.49
N LEU A 41 1.13 1.96 -6.30
CA LEU A 41 2.17 2.93 -5.99
C LEU A 41 2.89 2.50 -4.72
N VAL A 42 4.22 2.39 -4.81
CA VAL A 42 5.06 2.08 -3.65
C VAL A 42 5.93 3.30 -3.36
N VAL A 43 5.79 3.85 -2.17
CA VAL A 43 6.57 5.01 -1.72
C VAL A 43 7.70 4.53 -0.82
N ASN A 44 8.93 4.95 -1.16
CA ASN A 44 10.06 4.70 -0.29
C ASN A 44 10.09 5.77 0.80
N ASN A 45 10.11 5.32 2.05
CA ASN A 45 10.11 6.22 3.20
C ASN A 45 10.81 5.56 4.39
N THR A 46 10.84 6.27 5.51
CA THR A 46 11.54 5.80 6.72
C THR A 46 10.63 5.64 7.93
N VAL A 47 9.38 6.10 7.84
CA VAL A 47 8.45 6.04 8.97
C VAL A 47 7.30 5.11 8.62
N ALA A 48 7.22 3.98 9.31
CA ALA A 48 6.17 3.00 9.09
C ALA A 48 4.80 3.59 9.45
N ASP A 49 3.80 3.22 8.65
CA ASP A 49 2.39 3.56 8.86
C ASP A 49 2.07 5.06 8.83
N ILE A 50 3.02 5.90 8.43
CA ILE A 50 2.79 7.35 8.33
C ILE A 50 1.71 7.69 7.32
N GLU A 51 1.54 6.83 6.30
CA GLU A 51 0.51 7.02 5.27
C GLU A 51 -0.90 7.04 5.84
N ASP A 52 -1.11 6.43 6.99
CA ASP A 52 -2.42 6.44 7.65
C ASP A 52 -2.85 7.83 8.08
N ALA A 53 -1.91 8.75 8.24
CA ALA A 53 -2.19 10.12 8.65
C ALA A 53 -2.39 11.07 7.46
N TRP A 54 -2.13 10.62 6.24
CA TRP A 54 -2.26 11.46 5.06
C TRP A 54 -3.72 11.62 4.67
N GLN A 55 -4.08 12.82 4.20
CA GLN A 55 -5.39 13.09 3.66
C GLN A 55 -5.33 13.46 2.19
N LYS A 56 -4.33 14.24 1.79
CA LYS A 56 -4.17 14.68 0.41
C LYS A 56 -2.68 14.78 0.10
N ILE A 57 -2.29 14.23 -1.04
CA ILE A 57 -0.89 14.20 -1.44
C ILE A 57 -0.75 14.59 -2.91
N ARG A 58 0.45 14.98 -3.29
CA ARG A 58 0.83 15.20 -4.69
C ARG A 58 2.04 14.35 -5.01
N ILE A 59 1.97 13.64 -6.12
CA ILE A 59 3.08 12.87 -6.64
C ILE A 59 3.25 13.25 -8.11
N GLY A 60 4.41 13.81 -8.47
CA GLY A 60 4.60 14.32 -9.81
C GLY A 60 3.56 15.37 -10.13
N ALA A 61 2.85 15.22 -11.24
CA ALA A 61 1.77 16.13 -11.65
C ALA A 61 0.40 15.71 -11.12
N CYS A 62 0.32 14.61 -10.38
CA CYS A 62 -0.95 14.02 -9.95
C CYS A 62 -1.27 14.41 -8.51
N GLU A 63 -2.51 14.88 -8.27
CA GLU A 63 -3.01 15.12 -6.91
C GLU A 63 -4.01 14.04 -6.54
N LEU A 64 -3.84 13.51 -5.33
CA LEU A 64 -4.59 12.35 -4.88
C LEU A 64 -5.13 12.60 -3.47
N GLU A 65 -6.32 12.08 -3.22
CA GLU A 65 -6.95 12.19 -1.91
C GLU A 65 -7.09 10.79 -1.32
N VAL A 66 -6.79 10.67 -0.03
CA VAL A 66 -6.96 9.40 0.67
C VAL A 66 -8.44 9.15 0.88
N ALA A 67 -8.94 8.07 0.31
CA ALA A 67 -10.34 7.69 0.43
C ALA A 67 -10.59 6.90 1.71
N TYR A 68 -9.83 5.84 1.92
CA TYR A 68 -9.98 4.97 3.10
C TYR A 68 -8.76 4.03 3.21
N PRO A 69 -8.51 3.47 4.41
CA PRO A 69 -7.50 2.44 4.58
C PRO A 69 -7.86 1.21 3.74
N CYS A 70 -6.85 0.57 3.17
CA CYS A 70 -7.11 -0.61 2.35
C CYS A 70 -7.30 -1.83 3.23
N GLU A 71 -8.52 -2.39 3.19
CA GLU A 71 -8.82 -3.64 3.88
C GLU A 71 -8.21 -4.81 3.10
N ARG A 72 -7.53 -5.69 3.79
CA ARG A 72 -6.84 -6.81 3.17
C ARG A 72 -7.59 -8.11 3.37
N CYS A 73 -7.47 -9.01 2.41
CA CYS A 73 -8.17 -10.28 2.41
C CYS A 73 -7.18 -11.44 2.26
N VAL A 74 -7.73 -12.65 2.18
CA VAL A 74 -6.96 -13.89 2.08
C VAL A 74 -6.02 -13.93 0.87
N LEU A 75 -6.26 -13.10 -0.15
CA LEU A 75 -5.40 -13.07 -1.33
C LEU A 75 -3.96 -12.68 -0.97
N THR A 76 -3.75 -11.91 0.10
CA THR A 76 -2.40 -11.54 0.53
C THR A 76 -1.62 -12.72 1.09
N THR A 77 -2.28 -13.80 1.46
CA THR A 77 -1.64 -15.01 1.98
C THR A 77 -1.16 -15.95 0.88
N ILE A 78 -1.48 -15.64 -0.37
CA ILE A 78 -1.14 -16.47 -1.52
C ILE A 78 0.11 -15.91 -2.18
N ASP A 79 1.14 -16.73 -2.30
CA ASP A 79 2.37 -16.34 -2.99
C ASP A 79 2.05 -16.16 -4.48
N PRO A 80 2.30 -14.96 -5.06
CA PRO A 80 1.94 -14.71 -6.46
C PRO A 80 2.77 -15.50 -7.47
N VAL A 81 3.90 -16.06 -7.05
CA VAL A 81 4.76 -16.87 -7.92
C VAL A 81 4.37 -18.34 -7.84
N THR A 82 4.29 -18.90 -6.63
CA THR A 82 4.02 -20.33 -6.44
C THR A 82 2.53 -20.64 -6.39
N LEU A 83 1.68 -19.63 -6.16
CA LEU A 83 0.25 -19.76 -5.98
C LEU A 83 -0.14 -20.60 -4.76
N GLN A 84 0.78 -20.77 -3.85
CA GLN A 84 0.55 -21.53 -2.62
C GLN A 84 0.12 -20.58 -1.50
N ARG A 85 -0.85 -21.05 -0.71
CA ARG A 85 -1.32 -20.32 0.46
C ARG A 85 -0.34 -20.54 1.61
N HIS A 86 -0.07 -19.45 2.34
CA HIS A 86 0.79 -19.53 3.52
C HIS A 86 0.13 -20.47 4.57
N PRO A 87 0.86 -21.43 5.11
CA PRO A 87 0.27 -22.43 6.04
C PRO A 87 -0.23 -21.81 7.33
N GLN A 88 0.30 -20.67 7.75
CA GLN A 88 -0.11 -19.96 8.96
C GLN A 88 -0.91 -18.70 8.66
N GLN A 89 -1.39 -18.55 7.43
CA GLN A 89 -2.21 -17.43 6.97
C GLN A 89 -1.51 -16.06 7.11
N GLU A 90 -0.18 -16.05 6.98
CA GLU A 90 0.55 -14.79 6.96
C GLU A 90 0.48 -14.13 5.58
N PRO A 91 0.44 -12.81 5.49
CA PRO A 91 0.67 -11.84 6.58
C PRO A 91 -0.59 -11.43 7.36
N LEU A 92 -1.78 -11.96 7.02
CA LEU A 92 -3.02 -11.55 7.67
C LEU A 92 -3.01 -11.78 9.18
N ARG A 93 -2.47 -12.92 9.60
CA ARG A 93 -2.42 -13.27 11.01
C ARG A 93 -1.66 -12.22 11.83
N THR A 94 -0.50 -11.81 11.35
CA THR A 94 0.31 -10.79 12.02
C THR A 94 -0.32 -9.41 11.92
N LEU A 95 -0.84 -9.05 10.73
CA LEU A 95 -1.52 -7.77 10.57
C LEU A 95 -2.71 -7.63 11.51
N ALA A 96 -3.42 -8.71 11.79
CA ALA A 96 -4.55 -8.69 12.71
C ALA A 96 -4.14 -8.33 14.14
N GLN A 97 -2.86 -8.44 14.49
CA GLN A 97 -2.36 -8.13 15.82
C GLN A 97 -2.14 -6.63 16.03
N TYR A 98 -1.81 -5.88 14.95
CA TYR A 98 -1.46 -4.46 15.11
C TYR A 98 -2.07 -3.53 14.06
N ARG A 99 -2.71 -4.07 13.03
CA ARG A 99 -3.29 -3.28 11.94
C ARG A 99 -4.78 -3.54 11.81
N ARG A 100 -5.46 -3.75 12.90
CA ARG A 100 -6.89 -4.00 12.88
C ARG A 100 -7.65 -2.71 12.64
N LEU A 101 -8.59 -2.77 11.69
CA LEU A 101 -9.54 -1.70 11.40
C LEU A 101 -10.82 -1.96 12.20
N GLU A 102 -11.91 -1.27 11.86
CA GLU A 102 -13.19 -1.50 12.49
C GLU A 102 -13.62 -2.96 12.35
N GLY A 103 -14.13 -3.52 13.43
CA GLY A 103 -14.56 -4.92 13.45
C GLY A 103 -13.39 -5.88 13.32
N ALA A 104 -13.54 -6.89 12.46
CA ALA A 104 -12.53 -7.91 12.25
C ALA A 104 -11.62 -7.60 11.05
N SER A 105 -11.80 -6.44 10.42
CA SER A 105 -11.03 -6.06 9.25
C SER A 105 -9.58 -5.76 9.58
N VAL A 106 -8.70 -6.03 8.62
CA VAL A 106 -7.26 -5.83 8.75
C VAL A 106 -6.80 -4.92 7.63
N GLY A 107 -5.99 -3.91 7.93
CA GLY A 107 -5.55 -2.92 6.97
C GLY A 107 -4.07 -2.98 6.65
N PHE A 108 -3.72 -2.66 5.40
CA PHE A 108 -2.36 -2.41 4.98
C PHE A 108 -2.40 -1.59 3.70
N GLY A 109 -1.82 -0.38 3.76
CA GLY A 109 -1.88 0.55 2.65
C GLY A 109 -3.14 1.41 2.67
N ILE A 110 -3.19 2.36 1.77
CA ILE A 110 -4.30 3.30 1.64
C ILE A 110 -4.83 3.31 0.22
N ASN A 111 -6.13 3.48 0.08
CA ASN A 111 -6.78 3.66 -1.22
C ASN A 111 -6.88 5.15 -1.51
N LEU A 112 -6.49 5.54 -2.72
CA LEU A 112 -6.44 6.92 -3.17
C LEU A 112 -7.40 7.15 -4.31
N THR A 113 -8.01 8.33 -4.32
CA THR A 113 -8.79 8.82 -5.45
C THR A 113 -7.99 9.90 -6.16
N VAL A 114 -7.94 9.87 -7.49
CA VAL A 114 -7.26 10.89 -8.28
C VAL A 114 -8.13 12.15 -8.32
N ILE A 115 -7.61 13.26 -7.78
CA ILE A 115 -8.29 14.56 -7.84
C ILE A 115 -7.89 15.29 -9.10
N LYS A 116 -6.61 15.28 -9.41
CA LYS A 116 -6.06 15.89 -10.62
C LYS A 116 -5.14 14.89 -11.26
N GLY A 117 -5.48 14.47 -12.48
CA GLY A 117 -4.67 13.51 -13.22
C GLY A 117 -3.37 14.11 -13.70
N GLY A 118 -2.43 13.26 -14.04
CA GLY A 118 -1.13 13.67 -14.54
C GLY A 118 -0.16 12.50 -14.58
N MET A 119 1.07 12.82 -14.96
CA MET A 119 2.15 11.83 -15.06
C MET A 119 2.84 11.67 -13.71
N ILE A 120 3.09 10.41 -13.36
CA ILE A 120 3.94 10.05 -12.24
C ILE A 120 5.12 9.27 -12.80
N SER A 121 6.31 9.71 -12.47
CA SER A 121 7.55 9.05 -12.88
C SER A 121 8.21 8.39 -11.67
N LEU A 122 9.00 7.37 -11.95
CA LEU A 122 9.79 6.72 -10.92
C LEU A 122 10.68 7.77 -10.24
N ASN A 123 10.76 7.70 -8.92
CA ASN A 123 11.51 8.63 -8.08
C ASN A 123 10.90 10.03 -7.92
N ASP A 124 9.67 10.24 -8.38
CA ASP A 124 8.96 11.47 -8.05
C ASP A 124 8.75 11.58 -6.55
N SER A 125 8.90 12.79 -6.03
CA SER A 125 8.69 13.05 -4.61
C SER A 125 7.21 13.02 -4.26
N VAL A 126 6.92 12.58 -3.05
CA VAL A 126 5.58 12.66 -2.47
C VAL A 126 5.52 13.90 -1.60
N GLU A 127 4.58 14.80 -1.94
CA GLU A 127 4.35 16.01 -1.18
C GLU A 127 3.05 15.87 -0.40
N ILE A 128 3.11 16.06 0.91
CA ILE A 128 1.93 15.97 1.76
C ILE A 128 1.24 17.32 1.76
N LEU A 129 0.00 17.37 1.27
CA LEU A 129 -0.76 18.60 1.17
C LEU A 129 -1.64 18.85 2.39
N VAL A 130 -2.23 17.77 2.91
CA VAL A 130 -3.03 17.83 4.13
C VAL A 130 -2.85 16.55 4.93
#